data_8a40e4e30c6af2e309e38dadbaee327f
#
_entry.id   8a40e4e30c6af2e309e38dadbaee327f
#
_cell.length_a   1.000
_cell.length_b   1.000
_cell.length_c   1.000
_cell.angle_alpha   90.00
_cell.angle_beta   90.00
_cell.angle_gamma   90.00
#
_symmetry.space_group_name_H-M   'P 1'
#
loop_
_entity.id
_entity.type
_entity.pdbx_description
1 polymer ?
#
loop_
_entity_poly.entity_id
_entity_poly.type
_entity_poly.pdbx_seq_one_letter_code
_entity_poly.pdbx_strand_id
1 'polypeptide(L)'
;GQVAVLQKQIAANNSQKASVGAELQVFASKMATLNEQLKRSYVKSPLTGTVLEKYAEAGELTATGKPLAKMAELSVIKLKVYVSGAQLGAVKVGADCTVRIDDGKKGYQSFQGTVSHISDKAEFTPKIIQTKEERVTLVYAVTIEVSNNGAMKSGMPGEAIF
;
A
#
# COMPACT_ATOMS: atom_id res chain seq x y z
N GLY A 1 -31.32 17.13 -65.96
CA GLY A 1 -32.07 18.04 -65.21
C GLY A 1 -32.25 17.84 -63.73
N GLN A 2 -33.48 17.76 -63.30
CA GLN A 2 -33.84 17.81 -61.86
C GLN A 2 -33.26 16.65 -61.02
N VAL A 3 -33.13 15.41 -61.55
CA VAL A 3 -32.57 14.26 -60.85
C VAL A 3 -31.11 14.50 -60.42
N ALA A 4 -30.32 15.12 -61.29
CA ALA A 4 -28.92 15.45 -60.96
C ALA A 4 -28.75 16.48 -59.85
N VAL A 5 -29.70 17.43 -59.76
CA VAL A 5 -29.73 18.45 -58.69
C VAL A 5 -30.10 17.79 -57.36
N LEU A 6 -31.11 16.92 -57.36
CA LEU A 6 -31.50 16.16 -56.16
C LEU A 6 -30.38 15.26 -55.65
N GLN A 7 -29.70 14.56 -56.58
CA GLN A 7 -28.53 13.73 -56.19
C GLN A 7 -27.42 14.53 -55.56
N LYS A 8 -27.11 15.74 -56.05
CA LYS A 8 -26.14 16.65 -55.44
C LYS A 8 -26.58 17.14 -54.07
N GLN A 9 -27.87 17.44 -53.88
CA GLN A 9 -28.41 17.80 -52.57
C GLN A 9 -28.35 16.69 -51.56
N ILE A 10 -28.65 15.45 -51.96
CA ILE A 10 -28.51 14.25 -51.09
C ILE A 10 -27.06 14.05 -50.71
N ALA A 11 -26.13 14.18 -51.65
CA ALA A 11 -24.71 14.05 -51.36
C ALA A 11 -24.22 15.13 -50.38
N ALA A 12 -24.65 16.37 -50.57
CA ALA A 12 -24.33 17.51 -49.66
C ALA A 12 -24.88 17.26 -48.23
N ASN A 13 -26.14 16.84 -48.14
CA ASN A 13 -26.78 16.53 -46.86
C ASN A 13 -26.08 15.33 -46.14
N ASN A 14 -25.69 14.32 -46.90
CA ASN A 14 -24.95 13.18 -46.32
C ASN A 14 -23.56 13.60 -45.82
N SER A 15 -22.87 14.48 -46.54
CA SER A 15 -21.60 15.05 -46.08
C SER A 15 -21.79 15.89 -44.82
N GLN A 16 -22.83 16.72 -44.76
CA GLN A 16 -23.14 17.50 -43.59
C GLN A 16 -23.52 16.66 -42.39
N LYS A 17 -24.29 15.60 -42.60
CA LYS A 17 -24.62 14.61 -41.56
C LYS A 17 -23.37 13.91 -41.02
N ALA A 18 -22.42 13.56 -41.88
CA ALA A 18 -21.14 12.97 -41.47
C ALA A 18 -20.31 13.95 -40.62
N SER A 19 -20.28 15.25 -41.04
CA SER A 19 -19.60 16.32 -40.29
C SER A 19 -20.19 16.49 -38.90
N VAL A 20 -21.51 16.60 -38.78
CA VAL A 20 -22.21 16.69 -37.49
C VAL A 20 -21.97 15.46 -36.64
N GLY A 21 -21.95 14.27 -37.25
CA GLY A 21 -21.61 13.02 -36.54
C GLY A 21 -20.18 13.05 -35.96
N ALA A 22 -19.21 13.54 -36.70
CA ALA A 22 -17.83 13.71 -36.24
C ALA A 22 -17.73 14.74 -35.09
N GLU A 23 -18.47 15.86 -35.19
CA GLU A 23 -18.51 16.84 -34.10
C GLU A 23 -19.11 16.27 -32.81
N LEU A 24 -20.19 15.49 -32.92
CA LEU A 24 -20.77 14.80 -31.77
C LEU A 24 -19.76 13.84 -31.09
N GLN A 25 -18.95 13.14 -31.89
CA GLN A 25 -17.88 12.31 -31.36
C GLN A 25 -16.84 13.12 -30.58
N VAL A 26 -16.45 14.27 -31.09
CA VAL A 26 -15.51 15.18 -30.40
C VAL A 26 -16.11 15.68 -29.08
N PHE A 27 -17.37 16.05 -29.05
CA PHE A 27 -18.04 16.49 -27.82
C PHE A 27 -18.15 15.32 -26.81
N ALA A 28 -18.51 14.13 -27.27
CA ALA A 28 -18.55 12.94 -26.41
C ALA A 28 -17.18 12.66 -25.77
N SER A 29 -16.10 12.78 -26.55
CA SER A 29 -14.73 12.60 -26.05
C SER A 29 -14.34 13.68 -25.03
N LYS A 30 -14.72 14.95 -25.27
CA LYS A 30 -14.50 16.03 -24.29
C LYS A 30 -15.27 15.80 -23.00
N MET A 31 -16.53 15.37 -23.09
CA MET A 31 -17.32 15.03 -21.91
C MET A 31 -16.70 13.87 -21.12
N ALA A 32 -16.22 12.84 -21.79
CA ALA A 32 -15.52 11.73 -21.13
C ALA A 32 -14.27 12.21 -20.37
N THR A 33 -13.48 13.09 -21.00
CA THR A 33 -12.30 13.67 -20.37
C THR A 33 -12.65 14.50 -19.12
N LEU A 34 -13.68 15.36 -19.23
CA LEU A 34 -14.13 16.18 -18.11
C LEU A 34 -14.69 15.33 -16.96
N ASN A 35 -15.44 14.29 -17.28
CA ASN A 35 -15.95 13.35 -16.29
C ASN A 35 -14.82 12.60 -15.58
N GLU A 36 -13.76 12.23 -16.30
CA GLU A 36 -12.59 11.59 -15.70
C GLU A 36 -11.83 12.57 -14.78
N GLN A 37 -11.68 13.83 -15.16
CA GLN A 37 -11.10 14.86 -14.31
C GLN A 37 -11.94 15.07 -13.04
N LEU A 38 -13.26 15.09 -13.19
CA LEU A 38 -14.17 15.22 -12.04
C LEU A 38 -14.06 14.03 -11.08
N LYS A 39 -13.97 12.80 -11.60
CA LYS A 39 -13.74 11.60 -10.77
C LYS A 39 -12.44 11.69 -9.98
N ARG A 40 -11.37 12.20 -10.59
CA ARG A 40 -10.07 12.39 -9.92
C ARG A 40 -10.08 13.48 -8.86
N SER A 41 -11.06 14.39 -8.89
CA SER A 41 -11.25 15.40 -7.83
C SER A 41 -11.79 14.78 -6.54
N TYR A 42 -12.36 13.58 -6.59
CA TYR A 42 -12.80 12.83 -5.43
C TYR A 42 -11.77 11.77 -5.06
N VAL A 43 -10.89 12.12 -4.14
CA VAL A 43 -9.86 11.19 -3.65
C VAL A 43 -10.49 10.14 -2.76
N LYS A 44 -10.35 8.87 -3.17
CA LYS A 44 -10.83 7.71 -2.40
C LYS A 44 -9.65 6.87 -1.93
N SER A 45 -9.80 6.29 -0.74
CA SER A 45 -8.82 5.33 -0.25
C SER A 45 -8.79 4.09 -1.15
N PRO A 46 -7.60 3.60 -1.55
CA PRO A 46 -7.45 2.36 -2.30
C PRO A 46 -7.60 1.11 -1.42
N LEU A 47 -7.60 1.26 -0.09
CA LEU A 47 -7.66 0.17 0.87
C LEU A 47 -8.59 0.53 2.04
N THR A 48 -9.13 -0.49 2.69
CA THR A 48 -9.81 -0.35 3.98
C THR A 48 -8.76 -0.39 5.09
N GLY A 49 -8.74 0.61 5.97
CA GLY A 49 -7.71 0.68 7.00
C GLY A 49 -7.82 1.92 7.86
N THR A 50 -6.81 2.16 8.66
CA THR A 50 -6.72 3.29 9.59
C THR A 50 -5.83 4.38 9.00
N VAL A 51 -6.27 5.64 9.11
CA VAL A 51 -5.44 6.80 8.79
C VAL A 51 -4.42 6.96 9.90
N LEU A 52 -3.14 6.81 9.54
CA LEU A 52 -2.02 6.96 10.48
C LEU A 52 -1.59 8.41 10.61
N GLU A 53 -1.60 9.13 9.50
CA GLU A 53 -1.12 10.50 9.43
C GLU A 53 -1.87 11.25 8.33
N LYS A 54 -2.21 12.49 8.58
CA LYS A 54 -2.87 13.39 7.65
C LYS A 54 -1.90 14.49 7.26
N TYR A 55 -1.67 14.68 5.96
CA TYR A 55 -0.69 15.64 5.44
C TYR A 55 -1.32 16.90 4.84
N ALA A 56 -2.63 16.90 4.62
CA ALA A 56 -3.34 18.02 4.06
C ALA A 56 -4.62 18.33 4.86
N GLU A 57 -4.87 19.62 5.07
CA GLU A 57 -6.07 20.11 5.73
C GLU A 57 -7.12 20.62 4.71
N ALA A 58 -8.37 20.69 5.15
CA ALA A 58 -9.42 21.25 4.33
C ALA A 58 -9.12 22.73 4.04
N GLY A 59 -9.16 23.13 2.75
CA GLY A 59 -8.84 24.48 2.30
C GLY A 59 -7.37 24.67 1.90
N GLU A 60 -6.49 23.67 2.08
CA GLU A 60 -5.12 23.76 1.59
C GLU A 60 -5.02 23.47 0.08
N LEU A 61 -4.11 24.17 -0.56
CA LEU A 61 -3.71 23.91 -1.95
C LEU A 61 -2.76 22.72 -2.00
N THR A 62 -3.16 21.67 -2.69
CA THR A 62 -2.31 20.50 -2.90
C THR A 62 -1.85 20.42 -4.35
N ALA A 63 -0.57 20.11 -4.54
CA ALA A 63 0.01 19.89 -5.87
C ALA A 63 -0.08 18.41 -6.27
N THR A 64 -0.05 18.13 -7.55
CA THR A 64 0.01 16.77 -8.09
C THR A 64 1.21 16.02 -7.52
N GLY A 65 0.99 14.81 -7.00
CA GLY A 65 2.03 13.99 -6.41
C GLY A 65 2.28 14.22 -4.91
N LYS A 66 1.65 15.21 -4.29
CA LYS A 66 1.73 15.41 -2.85
C LYS A 66 0.85 14.39 -2.12
N PRO A 67 1.37 13.63 -1.14
CA PRO A 67 0.55 12.72 -0.35
C PRO A 67 -0.45 13.50 0.50
N LEU A 68 -1.70 13.02 0.57
CA LEU A 68 -2.77 13.65 1.36
C LEU A 68 -2.91 12.99 2.73
N ALA A 69 -2.73 11.69 2.80
CA ALA A 69 -2.80 10.92 4.03
C ALA A 69 -1.98 9.63 3.90
N LYS A 70 -1.48 9.15 5.03
CA LYS A 70 -0.86 7.84 5.18
C LYS A 70 -1.85 6.89 5.83
N MET A 71 -2.14 5.78 5.16
CA MET A 71 -3.08 4.77 5.65
C MET A 71 -2.39 3.41 5.73
N ALA A 72 -2.83 2.60 6.67
CA ALA A 72 -2.40 1.21 6.77
C ALA A 72 -3.56 0.32 7.21
N GLU A 73 -3.54 -0.90 6.74
CA GLU A 73 -4.33 -1.98 7.31
C GLU A 73 -3.59 -2.51 8.54
N LEU A 74 -4.24 -2.43 9.70
CA LEU A 74 -3.66 -2.81 10.98
C LEU A 74 -4.21 -4.13 11.52
N SER A 75 -4.99 -4.86 10.74
CA SER A 75 -5.52 -6.18 11.11
C SER A 75 -4.43 -7.24 11.25
N VAL A 76 -3.32 -7.07 10.53
CA VAL A 76 -2.13 -7.91 10.62
C VAL A 76 -0.91 -7.03 10.82
N ILE A 77 -0.15 -7.30 11.86
CA ILE A 77 1.13 -6.63 12.15
C ILE A 77 2.27 -7.57 11.80
N LYS A 78 3.32 -7.00 11.20
CA LYS A 78 4.55 -7.72 10.89
C LYS A 78 5.60 -7.40 11.93
N LEU A 79 6.01 -8.41 12.69
CA LEU A 79 7.12 -8.33 13.64
C LEU A 79 8.39 -8.81 12.95
N LYS A 80 9.43 -7.97 12.90
CA LYS A 80 10.76 -8.33 12.42
C LYS A 80 11.63 -8.68 13.63
N VAL A 81 12.06 -9.94 13.74
CA VAL A 81 12.97 -10.42 14.78
C VAL A 81 14.26 -10.91 14.14
N TYR A 82 15.33 -10.97 14.94
CA TYR A 82 16.63 -11.39 14.49
C TYR A 82 17.04 -12.68 15.22
N VAL A 83 17.36 -13.70 14.47
CA VAL A 83 17.81 -15.00 14.99
C VAL A 83 19.26 -15.27 14.59
N SER A 84 20.00 -15.93 15.46
CA SER A 84 21.35 -16.37 15.15
C SER A 84 21.35 -17.54 14.16
N GLY A 85 22.47 -17.77 13.48
CA GLY A 85 22.59 -18.92 12.57
C GLY A 85 22.37 -20.28 13.26
N ALA A 86 22.67 -20.38 14.55
CA ALA A 86 22.43 -21.58 15.32
C ALA A 86 20.93 -21.86 15.58
N GLN A 87 20.15 -20.80 15.73
CA GLN A 87 18.69 -20.88 15.95
C GLN A 87 17.91 -21.03 14.64
N LEU A 88 18.50 -20.62 13.51
CA LEU A 88 17.84 -20.64 12.21
C LEU A 88 17.34 -22.02 11.80
N GLY A 89 18.07 -23.07 12.18
CA GLY A 89 17.69 -24.46 11.88
C GLY A 89 16.36 -24.91 12.50
N ALA A 90 15.94 -24.27 13.58
CA ALA A 90 14.67 -24.56 14.27
C ALA A 90 13.50 -23.73 13.71
N VAL A 91 13.76 -22.64 12.98
CA VAL A 91 12.75 -21.73 12.47
C VAL A 91 12.43 -22.08 11.01
N LYS A 92 11.17 -22.32 10.70
CA LYS A 92 10.69 -22.62 9.33
C LYS A 92 9.60 -21.65 8.92
N VAL A 93 9.58 -21.31 7.63
CA VAL A 93 8.47 -20.54 7.06
C VAL A 93 7.17 -21.34 7.21
N GLY A 94 6.12 -20.68 7.67
CA GLY A 94 4.83 -21.29 7.97
C GLY A 94 4.73 -21.90 9.38
N ALA A 95 5.80 -21.88 10.18
CA ALA A 95 5.74 -22.35 11.57
C ALA A 95 5.01 -21.33 12.45
N ASP A 96 4.23 -21.85 13.39
CA ASP A 96 3.60 -21.05 14.41
C ASP A 96 4.58 -20.70 15.52
N CYS A 97 4.45 -19.50 16.07
CA CYS A 97 5.26 -19.01 17.18
C CYS A 97 4.44 -18.15 18.12
N THR A 98 4.91 -17.98 19.33
CA THR A 98 4.30 -17.08 20.30
C THR A 98 5.03 -15.75 20.30
N VAL A 99 4.31 -14.67 20.03
CA VAL A 99 4.83 -13.30 20.10
C VAL A 99 4.40 -12.68 21.41
N ARG A 100 5.35 -12.13 22.15
CA ARG A 100 5.14 -11.40 23.40
C ARG A 100 5.42 -9.92 23.19
N ILE A 101 4.53 -9.07 23.67
CA ILE A 101 4.65 -7.62 23.62
C ILE A 101 4.49 -7.09 25.04
N ASP A 102 5.34 -6.14 25.41
CA ASP A 102 5.27 -5.47 26.71
C ASP A 102 4.01 -4.58 26.76
N ASP A 103 3.19 -4.75 27.78
CA ASP A 103 1.97 -3.96 28.00
C ASP A 103 2.21 -2.66 28.75
N GLY A 104 3.49 -2.35 29.10
CA GLY A 104 3.89 -1.15 29.85
C GLY A 104 3.55 -1.18 31.35
N LYS A 105 2.92 -2.26 31.85
CA LYS A 105 2.50 -2.44 33.27
C LYS A 105 3.21 -3.59 33.97
N LYS A 106 4.45 -3.94 33.55
CA LYS A 106 5.23 -5.10 34.00
C LYS A 106 4.63 -6.45 33.58
N GLY A 107 3.77 -6.49 32.56
CA GLY A 107 3.20 -7.70 31.99
C GLY A 107 3.56 -7.86 30.52
N TYR A 108 3.34 -9.08 30.01
CA TYR A 108 3.44 -9.39 28.59
C TYR A 108 2.09 -9.86 28.09
N GLN A 109 1.67 -9.33 26.96
CA GLN A 109 0.56 -9.91 26.21
C GLN A 109 1.11 -10.86 25.16
N SER A 110 0.55 -12.07 25.10
CA SER A 110 0.97 -13.11 24.17
C SER A 110 -0.03 -13.21 23.02
N PHE A 111 0.50 -13.28 21.80
CA PHE A 111 -0.26 -13.43 20.56
C PHE A 111 0.29 -14.62 19.77
N GLN A 112 -0.58 -15.28 19.01
CA GLN A 112 -0.15 -16.28 18.04
C GLN A 112 0.33 -15.58 16.78
N GLY A 113 1.51 -15.98 16.31
CA GLY A 113 2.10 -15.49 15.08
C GLY A 113 2.54 -16.63 14.19
N THR A 114 2.65 -16.37 12.90
CA THR A 114 3.14 -17.34 11.91
C THR A 114 4.34 -16.74 11.19
N VAL A 115 5.39 -17.52 11.03
CA VAL A 115 6.60 -17.10 10.29
C VAL A 115 6.25 -16.95 8.81
N SER A 116 6.25 -15.74 8.31
CA SER A 116 5.91 -15.44 6.89
C SER A 116 7.13 -15.39 5.99
N HIS A 117 8.29 -14.97 6.51
CA HIS A 117 9.51 -14.85 5.72
C HIS A 117 10.76 -14.98 6.57
N ILE A 118 11.79 -15.60 5.99
CA ILE A 118 13.14 -15.69 6.57
C ILE A 118 14.10 -15.12 5.53
N SER A 119 14.93 -14.16 5.93
CA SER A 119 15.93 -13.57 5.04
C SER A 119 17.01 -14.57 4.67
N ASP A 120 17.34 -14.67 3.38
CA ASP A 120 18.44 -15.48 2.84
C ASP A 120 19.81 -14.83 3.07
N LYS A 121 19.82 -13.54 3.45
CA LYS A 121 21.05 -12.79 3.72
C LYS A 121 21.18 -12.52 5.20
N ALA A 122 22.39 -12.79 5.71
CA ALA A 122 22.73 -12.37 7.06
C ALA A 122 22.86 -10.84 7.12
N GLU A 123 22.32 -10.27 8.18
CA GLU A 123 22.46 -8.85 8.54
C GLU A 123 23.40 -8.75 9.75
N PHE A 124 24.07 -7.61 9.90
CA PHE A 124 24.80 -7.33 11.14
C PHE A 124 23.82 -6.91 12.22
N THR A 125 24.03 -7.34 13.47
CA THR A 125 23.22 -6.86 14.59
C THR A 125 23.31 -5.34 14.67
N PRO A 126 22.18 -4.62 14.76
CA PRO A 126 22.17 -3.15 14.86
C PRO A 126 22.62 -2.62 16.24
N LYS A 127 23.44 -3.37 16.98
CA LYS A 127 24.02 -2.93 18.25
C LYS A 127 25.17 -1.96 18.00
N ILE A 128 25.12 -0.80 18.65
CA ILE A 128 26.25 0.13 18.76
C ILE A 128 27.31 -0.55 19.61
N ILE A 129 28.43 -0.92 18.99
CA ILE A 129 29.56 -1.58 19.64
C ILE A 129 30.24 -0.58 20.58
N GLN A 130 30.23 -0.83 21.87
CA GLN A 130 30.92 -0.01 22.87
C GLN A 130 32.24 -0.61 23.37
N THR A 131 32.57 -1.86 23.02
CA THR A 131 33.81 -2.51 23.45
C THR A 131 34.46 -3.34 22.36
N LYS A 132 35.80 -3.47 22.40
CA LYS A 132 36.62 -4.19 21.41
C LYS A 132 36.40 -5.72 21.36
N GLU A 133 35.62 -6.30 22.26
CA GLU A 133 35.47 -7.75 22.42
C GLU A 133 34.11 -8.31 21.92
N GLU A 134 33.17 -7.46 21.58
CA GLU A 134 31.90 -7.94 21.01
C GLU A 134 32.09 -8.27 19.52
N ARG A 135 32.24 -9.55 19.22
CA ARG A 135 32.25 -10.06 17.85
C ARG A 135 30.94 -9.71 17.18
N VAL A 136 31.03 -9.09 16.01
CA VAL A 136 29.89 -8.86 15.14
C VAL A 136 29.23 -10.20 14.86
N THR A 137 28.06 -10.43 15.44
CA THR A 137 27.30 -11.66 15.23
C THR A 137 26.39 -11.47 14.03
N LEU A 138 26.56 -12.33 13.03
CA LEU A 138 25.65 -12.39 11.89
C LEU A 138 24.30 -12.95 12.36
N VAL A 139 23.24 -12.28 12.01
CA VAL A 139 21.87 -12.66 12.33
C VAL A 139 21.01 -12.68 11.07
N TYR A 140 19.95 -13.44 11.10
CA TYR A 140 18.98 -13.52 10.02
C TYR A 140 17.68 -12.86 10.45
N ALA A 141 17.14 -12.02 9.58
CA ALA A 141 15.86 -11.38 9.82
C ALA A 141 14.72 -12.37 9.54
N VAL A 142 13.85 -12.54 10.51
CA VAL A 142 12.63 -13.35 10.42
C VAL A 142 11.44 -12.43 10.56
N THR A 143 10.51 -12.50 9.63
CA THR A 143 9.25 -11.73 9.66
C THR A 143 8.13 -12.66 10.10
N ILE A 144 7.41 -12.24 11.12
CA ILE A 144 6.29 -12.97 11.71
C ILE A 144 5.03 -12.13 11.50
N GLU A 145 3.98 -12.73 10.98
CA GLU A 145 2.66 -12.11 10.86
C GLU A 145 1.82 -12.47 12.08
N VAL A 146 1.27 -11.44 12.70
CA VAL A 146 0.46 -11.56 13.92
C VAL A 146 -0.88 -10.88 13.70
N SER A 147 -1.98 -11.60 13.96
CA SER A 147 -3.31 -11.02 13.93
C SER A 147 -3.46 -9.99 15.04
N ASN A 148 -3.88 -8.78 14.67
CA ASN A 148 -3.98 -7.66 15.59
C ASN A 148 -5.46 -7.27 15.82
N ASN A 149 -5.85 -7.25 17.07
CA ASN A 149 -7.15 -6.79 17.53
C ASN A 149 -7.16 -5.30 17.95
N GLY A 150 -6.12 -4.55 17.55
CA GLY A 150 -5.94 -3.14 17.92
C GLY A 150 -5.02 -2.90 19.11
N ALA A 151 -4.55 -3.94 19.79
CA ALA A 151 -3.62 -3.83 20.92
C ALA A 151 -2.18 -3.47 20.48
N MET A 152 -1.78 -3.94 19.31
CA MET A 152 -0.44 -3.71 18.76
C MET A 152 -0.38 -2.45 17.90
N LYS A 153 0.69 -1.69 18.07
CA LYS A 153 1.00 -0.48 17.27
C LYS A 153 2.36 -0.62 16.61
N SER A 154 2.52 0.03 15.48
CA SER A 154 3.82 0.10 14.80
C SER A 154 4.88 0.74 15.71
N GLY A 155 6.07 0.13 15.76
CA GLY A 155 7.18 0.59 16.60
C GLY A 155 7.20 0.01 18.02
N MET A 156 6.23 -0.82 18.40
CA MET A 156 6.28 -1.53 19.69
C MET A 156 7.36 -2.62 19.65
N PRO A 157 8.19 -2.75 20.71
CA PRO A 157 9.11 -3.85 20.83
C PRO A 157 8.35 -5.16 21.12
N GLY A 158 8.84 -6.26 20.57
CA GLY A 158 8.25 -7.57 20.78
C GLY A 158 9.31 -8.68 20.73
N GLU A 159 9.00 -9.78 21.38
CA GLU A 159 9.82 -11.00 21.41
C GLU A 159 9.06 -12.14 20.74
N ALA A 160 9.77 -13.01 20.03
CA ALA A 160 9.21 -14.22 19.46
C ALA A 160 9.82 -15.45 20.14
N ILE A 161 8.97 -16.41 20.48
CA ILE A 161 9.32 -17.71 21.02
C ILE A 161 8.89 -18.74 19.98
N PHE A 162 9.86 -19.44 19.41
CA PHE A 162 9.68 -20.47 18.40
C PHE A 162 9.54 -21.86 19.03
#